data_163765649fa3d162dd3dc5799b8cd9f0
#
_entry.id   163765649fa3d162dd3dc5799b8cd9f0
#
_cell.length_a   1.000
_cell.length_b   1.000
_cell.length_c   1.000
_cell.angle_alpha   90.00
_cell.angle_beta   90.00
_cell.angle_gamma   90.00
#
_symmetry.space_group_name_H-M   'P 1'
#
loop_
_entity.id
_entity.type
_entity.pdbx_description
1 polymer ?
#
loop_
_entity_poly.entity_id
_entity_poly.type
_entity_poly.pdbx_seq_one_letter_code
_entity_poly.pdbx_strand_id
1 'polypeptide(L)'
;MPGLLFGLVLFMHSLSASAALPIQHWTQASGAKVYLVESHGIAMLDVQIDFDAGGRRDPADKAGLSSAMSRMSGKGLAGRPGAMALDENQLSEAWADLGAVFTVSSGSDRLSFSLRSLSYPDLLAQSVALAARQIGEPALPEAVWQQERERISASIRESDTRPASVAGKAFREAVYGAHPYGLQTTPATLARITTADMRQFYAQHVEPCRAKVSVVGDVTRAQTDAMVTALLARLPQRDAARCQALPAVAEVQALTAPVNRSLSFESAQAHVLIGQPGYKRADPDFFALTVGNYTLGGGGFVSRLTTEVREKRGLTYSVYSFFSPGLHAGAFTIGLQTRPDQAAQAVEVARTVLAKFVAEGPTEAELKAAKDNLVGGFALRIDSNAKLLENISNIAWNNLPLDYLDTWTAQLEKITAADIKAAFSRKLQPERMVTVVLGAGP
;
A
#
# COMPACT_ATOMS: atom_id res chain seq x y z
N MET A 1 63.98 -7.56 -43.73
CA MET A 1 63.65 -7.47 -42.30
C MET A 1 62.24 -6.85 -42.14
N PRO A 2 61.22 -7.64 -41.81
CA PRO A 2 59.90 -7.04 -41.54
C PRO A 2 59.71 -6.87 -40.04
N GLY A 3 59.32 -5.65 -39.64
CA GLY A 3 58.99 -5.32 -38.27
C GLY A 3 57.57 -5.80 -37.89
N LEU A 4 57.44 -6.57 -36.80
CA LEU A 4 56.18 -6.94 -36.16
C LEU A 4 55.67 -5.76 -35.33
N LEU A 5 54.52 -5.21 -35.71
CA LEU A 5 53.70 -4.36 -34.83
C LEU A 5 52.81 -5.23 -33.97
N PHE A 6 53.06 -5.28 -32.64
CA PHE A 6 52.17 -5.86 -31.63
C PHE A 6 51.10 -4.83 -31.28
N GLY A 7 49.87 -5.03 -31.75
CA GLY A 7 48.71 -4.25 -31.33
C GLY A 7 48.21 -4.72 -29.95
N LEU A 8 48.37 -3.87 -28.95
CA LEU A 8 47.82 -4.08 -27.60
C LEU A 8 46.33 -3.74 -27.61
N VAL A 9 45.46 -4.72 -27.65
CA VAL A 9 44.02 -4.56 -27.51
C VAL A 9 43.72 -4.42 -26.01
N LEU A 10 43.49 -3.18 -25.56
CA LEU A 10 42.95 -2.92 -24.23
C LEU A 10 41.46 -3.33 -24.20
N PHE A 11 41.15 -4.41 -23.54
CA PHE A 11 39.78 -4.75 -23.12
C PHE A 11 39.37 -3.80 -22.00
N MET A 12 38.64 -2.74 -22.32
CA MET A 12 37.92 -1.97 -21.33
C MET A 12 36.72 -2.83 -20.82
N HIS A 13 36.91 -3.46 -19.66
CA HIS A 13 35.79 -3.98 -18.90
C HIS A 13 35.00 -2.76 -18.36
N SER A 14 33.89 -2.48 -18.99
CA SER A 14 32.88 -1.58 -18.41
C SER A 14 32.33 -2.26 -17.15
N LEU A 15 32.90 -1.92 -16.02
CA LEU A 15 32.24 -2.15 -14.73
C LEU A 15 30.96 -1.32 -14.74
N SER A 16 29.84 -1.96 -15.04
CA SER A 16 28.52 -1.40 -14.76
C SER A 16 28.43 -1.27 -13.23
N ALA A 17 28.88 -0.12 -12.71
CA ALA A 17 28.57 0.26 -11.35
C ALA A 17 27.05 0.41 -11.28
N SER A 18 26.35 -0.62 -10.80
CA SER A 18 25.01 -0.45 -10.29
C SER A 18 25.14 0.59 -9.20
N ALA A 19 24.62 1.79 -9.44
CA ALA A 19 24.60 2.84 -8.41
C ALA A 19 23.75 2.29 -7.26
N ALA A 20 24.42 1.85 -6.22
CA ALA A 20 23.74 1.49 -4.97
C ALA A 20 22.92 2.72 -4.52
N LEU A 21 21.69 2.49 -4.11
CA LEU A 21 20.84 3.52 -3.52
C LEU A 21 20.95 3.40 -1.99
N PRO A 22 22.00 3.99 -1.37
CA PRO A 22 22.30 3.74 0.04
C PRO A 22 21.21 4.33 0.92
N ILE A 23 20.38 3.46 1.49
CA ILE A 23 19.41 3.87 2.51
C ILE A 23 20.15 4.08 3.82
N GLN A 24 20.30 5.34 4.23
CA GLN A 24 20.79 5.70 5.54
C GLN A 24 19.66 5.48 6.57
N HIS A 25 19.98 4.84 7.69
CA HIS A 25 19.00 4.60 8.75
C HIS A 25 19.56 4.95 10.13
N TRP A 26 18.74 5.60 10.96
CA TRP A 26 19.04 5.87 12.36
C TRP A 26 17.76 6.04 13.18
N THR A 27 17.91 6.02 14.50
CA THR A 27 16.84 6.32 15.44
C THR A 27 17.16 7.65 16.13
N GLN A 28 16.20 8.58 16.14
CA GLN A 28 16.32 9.85 16.85
C GLN A 28 16.14 9.68 18.36
N ALA A 29 16.53 10.69 19.14
CA ALA A 29 16.32 10.72 20.59
C ALA A 29 14.81 10.58 20.96
N SER A 30 13.92 11.06 20.12
CA SER A 30 12.47 10.87 20.23
C SER A 30 11.99 9.43 20.05
N GLY A 31 12.85 8.52 19.58
CA GLY A 31 12.52 7.15 19.19
C GLY A 31 12.06 7.00 17.74
N ALA A 32 11.87 8.10 17.01
CA ALA A 32 11.51 8.06 15.60
C ALA A 32 12.60 7.36 14.76
N LYS A 33 12.19 6.44 13.89
CA LYS A 33 13.09 5.73 12.97
C LYS A 33 13.11 6.46 11.64
N VAL A 34 14.29 6.90 11.20
CA VAL A 34 14.47 7.68 9.98
C VAL A 34 15.21 6.86 8.93
N TYR A 35 14.72 6.92 7.70
CA TYR A 35 15.26 6.29 6.51
C TYR A 35 15.44 7.37 5.45
N LEU A 36 16.65 7.56 4.95
CA LEU A 36 17.01 8.62 4.01
C LEU A 36 17.70 8.05 2.78
N VAL A 37 17.29 8.52 1.61
CA VAL A 37 18.10 8.49 0.38
C VAL A 37 18.34 9.90 -0.08
N GLU A 38 19.62 10.32 -0.07
CA GLU A 38 20.04 11.61 -0.60
C GLU A 38 19.98 11.57 -2.13
N SER A 39 19.33 12.56 -2.75
CA SER A 39 19.17 12.68 -4.20
C SER A 39 19.25 14.15 -4.60
N HIS A 40 20.43 14.60 -5.03
CA HIS A 40 20.73 16.01 -5.29
C HIS A 40 20.48 16.44 -6.76
N GLY A 41 19.83 15.60 -7.58
CA GLY A 41 19.59 15.87 -8.99
C GLY A 41 18.59 17.00 -9.27
N ILE A 42 17.65 17.22 -8.35
CA ILE A 42 16.63 18.28 -8.41
C ILE A 42 16.44 18.89 -7.03
N ALA A 43 16.19 20.20 -6.96
CA ALA A 43 16.00 20.92 -5.71
C ALA A 43 14.62 20.63 -5.08
N MET A 44 14.34 19.37 -4.78
CA MET A 44 13.09 18.89 -4.22
C MET A 44 13.34 17.79 -3.20
N LEU A 45 12.40 17.63 -2.27
CA LEU A 45 12.36 16.50 -1.36
C LEU A 45 10.93 15.98 -1.17
N ASP A 46 10.86 14.71 -0.89
CA ASP A 46 9.66 13.99 -0.51
C ASP A 46 9.87 13.35 0.88
N VAL A 47 8.92 13.56 1.77
CA VAL A 47 8.90 13.00 3.13
C VAL A 47 7.62 12.22 3.33
N GLN A 48 7.71 11.04 3.96
CA GLN A 48 6.55 10.30 4.45
C GLN A 48 6.78 9.91 5.91
N ILE A 49 5.78 10.18 6.74
CA ILE A 49 5.76 9.82 8.17
C ILE A 49 4.61 8.84 8.38
N ASP A 50 4.92 7.62 8.77
CA ASP A 50 3.97 6.55 8.97
C ASP A 50 3.80 6.21 10.46
N PHE A 51 2.55 6.07 10.88
CA PHE A 51 2.18 5.61 12.21
C PHE A 51 1.29 4.37 12.13
N ASP A 52 1.39 3.48 13.09
CA ASP A 52 0.51 2.33 13.27
C ASP A 52 -0.88 2.79 13.79
N ALA A 53 -1.61 3.44 12.89
CA ALA A 53 -2.89 4.09 13.13
C ALA A 53 -3.85 3.94 11.94
N GLY A 54 -3.75 2.83 11.22
CA GLY A 54 -4.66 2.50 10.12
C GLY A 54 -5.97 1.89 10.60
N GLY A 55 -6.86 1.61 9.64
CA GLY A 55 -8.21 1.12 9.90
C GLY A 55 -8.29 -0.18 10.73
N ARG A 56 -7.22 -1.00 10.76
CA ARG A 56 -7.18 -2.17 11.65
C ARG A 56 -7.11 -1.81 13.15
N ARG A 57 -6.88 -0.54 13.48
CA ARG A 57 -6.91 0.00 14.84
C ARG A 57 -8.27 0.61 15.21
N ASP A 58 -9.18 0.71 14.26
CA ASP A 58 -10.52 1.22 14.52
C ASP A 58 -11.29 0.26 15.45
N PRO A 59 -12.04 0.76 16.43
CA PRO A 59 -13.06 -0.02 17.10
C PRO A 59 -14.08 -0.54 16.07
N ALA A 60 -14.52 -1.78 16.19
CA ALA A 60 -15.41 -2.40 15.20
C ALA A 60 -16.72 -1.59 15.00
N ASP A 61 -17.26 -1.02 16.06
CA ASP A 61 -18.47 -0.19 16.02
C ASP A 61 -18.24 1.24 15.51
N LYS A 62 -16.96 1.64 15.35
CA LYS A 62 -16.51 2.93 14.80
C LYS A 62 -15.57 2.72 13.60
N ALA A 63 -15.79 1.67 12.81
CA ALA A 63 -15.02 1.43 11.59
C ALA A 63 -15.07 2.67 10.68
N GLY A 64 -13.90 3.14 10.23
CA GLY A 64 -13.71 4.39 9.50
C GLY A 64 -13.14 5.53 10.35
N LEU A 65 -12.84 5.32 11.65
CA LEU A 65 -12.29 6.36 12.54
C LEU A 65 -10.92 6.87 12.05
N SER A 66 -10.01 5.99 11.71
CA SER A 66 -8.71 6.36 11.14
C SER A 66 -8.85 7.16 9.83
N SER A 67 -9.76 6.75 8.96
CA SER A 67 -10.07 7.46 7.71
C SER A 67 -10.71 8.82 7.96
N ALA A 68 -11.63 8.92 8.94
CA ALA A 68 -12.22 10.17 9.36
C ALA A 68 -11.16 11.13 9.93
N MET A 69 -10.26 10.63 10.78
CA MET A 69 -9.14 11.42 11.34
C MET A 69 -8.23 11.95 10.23
N SER A 70 -7.84 11.08 9.28
CA SER A 70 -7.04 11.48 8.12
C SER A 70 -7.68 12.63 7.34
N ARG A 71 -8.97 12.51 7.03
CA ARG A 71 -9.72 13.53 6.29
C ARG A 71 -9.84 14.84 7.07
N MET A 72 -10.13 14.76 8.35
CA MET A 72 -10.30 15.92 9.21
C MET A 72 -8.99 16.66 9.52
N SER A 73 -7.83 16.01 9.38
CA SER A 73 -6.51 16.64 9.56
C SER A 73 -6.22 17.78 8.56
N GLY A 74 -6.91 17.81 7.41
CA GLY A 74 -6.81 18.88 6.42
C GLY A 74 -7.88 19.97 6.56
N LYS A 75 -8.75 19.91 7.59
CA LYS A 75 -9.91 20.81 7.75
C LYS A 75 -9.64 22.01 8.65
N GLY A 76 -8.39 22.39 8.81
CA GLY A 76 -7.93 23.55 9.53
C GLY A 76 -6.97 23.23 10.67
N LEU A 77 -6.35 24.28 11.21
CA LEU A 77 -5.39 24.24 12.31
C LEU A 77 -5.93 24.98 13.52
N ALA A 78 -5.68 24.42 14.70
CA ALA A 78 -6.01 25.07 15.95
C ALA A 78 -5.14 26.32 16.18
N GLY A 79 -5.75 27.37 16.74
CA GLY A 79 -5.01 28.55 17.20
C GLY A 79 -4.30 28.25 18.52
N ARG A 80 -3.17 28.95 18.74
CA ARG A 80 -2.39 28.92 19.98
C ARG A 80 -1.65 30.25 20.18
N PRO A 81 -1.07 30.51 21.35
CA PRO A 81 -0.23 31.68 21.55
C PRO A 81 0.86 31.77 20.48
N GLY A 82 0.91 32.89 19.76
CA GLY A 82 1.87 33.15 18.69
C GLY A 82 1.57 32.49 17.32
N ALA A 83 0.43 31.78 17.17
CA ALA A 83 0.01 31.24 15.86
C ALA A 83 -1.53 31.24 15.75
N MET A 84 -2.04 31.95 14.74
CA MET A 84 -3.50 32.01 14.50
C MET A 84 -4.05 30.66 14.04
N ALA A 85 -5.34 30.40 14.35
CA ALA A 85 -6.07 29.32 13.72
C ALA A 85 -6.13 29.55 12.21
N LEU A 86 -6.16 28.46 11.45
CA LEU A 86 -6.43 28.49 10.01
C LEU A 86 -7.64 27.63 9.73
N ASP A 87 -8.56 28.10 8.90
CA ASP A 87 -9.60 27.26 8.32
C ASP A 87 -9.06 26.44 7.12
N GLU A 88 -9.90 25.63 6.50
CA GLU A 88 -9.51 24.76 5.37
C GLU A 88 -9.00 25.58 4.18
N ASN A 89 -9.63 26.71 3.84
CA ASN A 89 -9.24 27.54 2.70
C ASN A 89 -7.90 28.24 2.95
N GLN A 90 -7.74 28.83 4.13
CA GLN A 90 -6.51 29.48 4.56
C GLN A 90 -5.33 28.48 4.62
N LEU A 91 -5.60 27.25 5.08
CA LEU A 91 -4.57 26.20 5.07
C LEU A 91 -4.20 25.78 3.65
N SER A 92 -5.17 25.65 2.75
CA SER A 92 -4.94 25.33 1.34
C SER A 92 -4.14 26.43 0.64
N GLU A 93 -4.47 27.70 0.87
CA GLU A 93 -3.76 28.87 0.35
C GLU A 93 -2.31 28.89 0.85
N ALA A 94 -2.11 28.67 2.16
CA ALA A 94 -0.75 28.64 2.73
C ALA A 94 0.14 27.55 2.11
N TRP A 95 -0.41 26.37 1.77
CA TRP A 95 0.33 25.34 1.03
C TRP A 95 0.62 25.75 -0.41
N ALA A 96 -0.35 26.39 -1.09
CA ALA A 96 -0.18 26.84 -2.45
C ALA A 96 0.92 27.93 -2.56
N ASP A 97 0.95 28.87 -1.62
CA ASP A 97 1.96 29.95 -1.56
C ASP A 97 3.38 29.41 -1.40
N LEU A 98 3.54 28.27 -0.73
CA LEU A 98 4.82 27.58 -0.56
C LEU A 98 5.22 26.72 -1.77
N GLY A 99 4.33 26.52 -2.74
CA GLY A 99 4.53 25.56 -3.83
C GLY A 99 4.76 24.13 -3.32
N ALA A 100 4.24 23.82 -2.14
CA ALA A 100 4.39 22.54 -1.46
C ALA A 100 3.06 21.79 -1.40
N VAL A 101 3.16 20.46 -1.25
CA VAL A 101 1.98 19.59 -1.11
C VAL A 101 2.10 18.80 0.18
N PHE A 102 1.07 18.90 1.02
CA PHE A 102 0.95 18.08 2.23
C PHE A 102 -0.35 17.28 2.20
N THR A 103 -0.24 15.99 2.39
CA THR A 103 -1.40 15.09 2.39
C THR A 103 -1.39 14.18 3.61
N VAL A 104 -2.59 13.81 4.05
CA VAL A 104 -2.77 12.81 5.09
C VAL A 104 -3.64 11.69 4.52
N SER A 105 -3.21 10.46 4.66
CA SER A 105 -3.94 9.28 4.16
C SER A 105 -4.01 8.19 5.21
N SER A 106 -5.07 7.39 5.16
CA SER A 106 -5.25 6.23 6.03
C SER A 106 -5.45 4.99 5.17
N GLY A 107 -4.66 3.96 5.42
CA GLY A 107 -4.82 2.61 4.86
C GLY A 107 -5.26 1.62 5.94
N SER A 108 -5.18 0.33 5.61
CA SER A 108 -5.51 -0.72 6.60
C SER A 108 -4.54 -0.72 7.78
N ASP A 109 -3.25 -0.50 7.54
CA ASP A 109 -2.20 -0.65 8.56
C ASP A 109 -1.70 0.67 9.13
N ARG A 110 -1.73 1.75 8.38
CA ARG A 110 -1.05 3.00 8.75
C ARG A 110 -1.86 4.25 8.44
N LEU A 111 -1.62 5.26 9.25
CA LEU A 111 -1.91 6.66 8.98
C LEU A 111 -0.61 7.30 8.51
N SER A 112 -0.63 7.93 7.35
CA SER A 112 0.55 8.48 6.68
C SER A 112 0.40 9.96 6.45
N PHE A 113 1.45 10.73 6.77
CA PHE A 113 1.61 12.14 6.43
C PHE A 113 2.68 12.24 5.35
N SER A 114 2.39 12.91 4.26
CA SER A 114 3.33 13.07 3.15
C SER A 114 3.52 14.54 2.83
N LEU A 115 4.77 14.98 2.77
CA LEU A 115 5.18 16.32 2.38
C LEU A 115 6.05 16.24 1.12
N ARG A 116 5.70 16.99 0.10
CA ARG A 116 6.57 17.32 -1.04
C ARG A 116 6.85 18.81 -1.02
N SER A 117 8.12 19.19 -1.08
CA SER A 117 8.55 20.59 -1.04
C SER A 117 9.79 20.80 -1.91
N LEU A 118 10.01 22.05 -2.29
CA LEU A 118 11.32 22.48 -2.77
C LEU A 118 12.33 22.46 -1.62
N SER A 119 13.61 22.21 -1.93
CA SER A 119 14.70 22.17 -0.95
C SER A 119 15.32 23.54 -0.67
N TYR A 120 14.82 24.63 -1.28
CA TYR A 120 15.28 25.98 -0.98
C TYR A 120 15.06 26.30 0.51
N PRO A 121 16.09 26.76 1.23
CA PRO A 121 16.08 26.84 2.70
C PRO A 121 14.86 27.56 3.29
N ASP A 122 14.48 28.69 2.73
CA ASP A 122 13.38 29.51 3.23
C ASP A 122 12.00 28.82 3.01
N LEU A 123 11.78 28.26 1.82
CA LEU A 123 10.55 27.55 1.48
C LEU A 123 10.43 26.24 2.27
N LEU A 124 11.55 25.51 2.39
CA LEU A 124 11.59 24.27 3.16
C LEU A 124 11.31 24.53 4.64
N ALA A 125 11.93 25.54 5.24
CA ALA A 125 11.68 25.87 6.65
C ALA A 125 10.21 26.22 6.92
N GLN A 126 9.58 27.01 6.04
CA GLN A 126 8.16 27.36 6.14
C GLN A 126 7.26 26.13 5.92
N SER A 127 7.55 25.29 4.92
CA SER A 127 6.82 24.06 4.65
C SER A 127 6.89 23.08 5.84
N VAL A 128 8.05 22.92 6.44
CA VAL A 128 8.26 22.09 7.65
C VAL A 128 7.49 22.67 8.83
N ALA A 129 7.51 23.99 9.03
CA ALA A 129 6.77 24.64 10.11
C ALA A 129 5.25 24.47 9.97
N LEU A 130 4.72 24.59 8.74
CA LEU A 130 3.30 24.38 8.46
C LEU A 130 2.90 22.91 8.62
N ALA A 131 3.72 21.97 8.11
CA ALA A 131 3.52 20.53 8.28
C ALA A 131 3.52 20.13 9.76
N ALA A 132 4.48 20.64 10.54
CA ALA A 132 4.53 20.38 11.97
C ALA A 132 3.25 20.84 12.70
N ARG A 133 2.68 21.97 12.29
CA ARG A 133 1.38 22.44 12.81
C ARG A 133 0.26 21.48 12.39
N GLN A 134 0.22 21.08 11.15
CA GLN A 134 -0.85 20.20 10.67
C GLN A 134 -0.76 18.79 11.28
N ILE A 135 0.44 18.31 11.57
CA ILE A 135 0.65 17.07 12.32
C ILE A 135 0.26 17.24 13.79
N GLY A 136 0.64 18.32 14.45
CA GLY A 136 0.48 18.46 15.91
C GLY A 136 -0.77 19.18 16.38
N GLU A 137 -1.40 20.00 15.53
CA GLU A 137 -2.45 20.95 15.91
C GLU A 137 -3.69 20.90 14.98
N PRO A 138 -4.20 19.71 14.56
CA PRO A 138 -5.42 19.66 13.74
C PRO A 138 -6.60 20.21 14.53
N ALA A 139 -7.38 21.10 13.93
CA ALA A 139 -8.49 21.77 14.62
C ALA A 139 -9.66 20.83 14.93
N LEU A 140 -9.96 19.91 14.03
CA LEU A 140 -11.07 18.95 14.09
C LEU A 140 -12.40 19.63 14.46
N PRO A 141 -12.89 20.64 13.69
CA PRO A 141 -14.09 21.39 14.03
C PRO A 141 -15.34 20.51 13.87
N GLU A 142 -16.19 20.48 14.90
CA GLU A 142 -17.37 19.60 14.95
C GLU A 142 -18.35 19.88 13.80
N ALA A 143 -18.60 21.15 13.47
CA ALA A 143 -19.51 21.50 12.38
C ALA A 143 -19.01 20.96 11.02
N VAL A 144 -17.71 21.01 10.77
CA VAL A 144 -17.10 20.46 9.56
C VAL A 144 -17.18 18.93 9.56
N TRP A 145 -16.98 18.29 10.71
CA TRP A 145 -17.15 16.84 10.84
C TRP A 145 -18.58 16.40 10.49
N GLN A 146 -19.59 17.13 10.94
CA GLN A 146 -20.98 16.81 10.60
C GLN A 146 -21.20 16.83 9.07
N GLN A 147 -20.68 17.83 8.37
CA GLN A 147 -20.78 17.95 6.92
C GLN A 147 -19.99 16.82 6.21
N GLU A 148 -18.75 16.56 6.64
CA GLU A 148 -17.92 15.49 6.08
C GLU A 148 -18.54 14.11 6.28
N ARG A 149 -19.11 13.85 7.46
CA ARG A 149 -19.80 12.60 7.76
C ARG A 149 -20.99 12.37 6.81
N GLU A 150 -21.81 13.40 6.56
CA GLU A 150 -22.91 13.30 5.60
C GLU A 150 -22.40 13.07 4.17
N ARG A 151 -21.34 13.76 3.76
CA ARG A 151 -20.70 13.57 2.45
C ARG A 151 -20.15 12.16 2.28
N ILE A 152 -19.44 11.64 3.28
CA ILE A 152 -18.92 10.26 3.24
C ILE A 152 -20.08 9.25 3.22
N SER A 153 -21.13 9.47 4.03
CA SER A 153 -22.30 8.59 4.07
C SER A 153 -23.05 8.57 2.73
N ALA A 154 -23.16 9.71 2.07
CA ALA A 154 -23.74 9.80 0.73
C ALA A 154 -22.89 9.03 -0.32
N SER A 155 -21.55 9.19 -0.26
CA SER A 155 -20.63 8.47 -1.14
C SER A 155 -20.68 6.95 -0.91
N ILE A 156 -20.87 6.49 0.34
CA ILE A 156 -21.06 5.06 0.64
C ILE A 156 -22.37 4.56 0.02
N ARG A 157 -23.48 5.28 0.21
CA ARG A 157 -24.77 4.92 -0.42
C ARG A 157 -24.68 4.85 -1.93
N GLU A 158 -24.04 5.82 -2.55
CA GLU A 158 -23.77 5.80 -3.99
C GLU A 158 -22.89 4.60 -4.40
N SER A 159 -21.82 4.32 -3.64
CA SER A 159 -20.96 3.15 -3.87
C SER A 159 -21.74 1.83 -3.81
N ASP A 160 -22.78 1.76 -2.96
CA ASP A 160 -23.62 0.58 -2.81
C ASP A 160 -24.60 0.37 -3.98
N THR A 161 -24.71 1.32 -4.91
CA THR A 161 -25.39 1.15 -6.19
C THR A 161 -24.49 0.59 -7.30
N ARG A 162 -23.20 0.38 -7.02
CA ARG A 162 -22.23 -0.12 -8.01
C ARG A 162 -21.95 -1.60 -7.76
N PRO A 163 -22.17 -2.47 -8.76
CA PRO A 163 -22.02 -3.93 -8.61
C PRO A 163 -20.62 -4.33 -8.09
N ALA A 164 -19.55 -3.75 -8.65
CA ALA A 164 -18.19 -4.05 -8.24
C ALA A 164 -17.93 -3.72 -6.76
N SER A 165 -18.50 -2.63 -6.24
CA SER A 165 -18.35 -2.23 -4.84
C SER A 165 -19.07 -3.20 -3.90
N VAL A 166 -20.29 -3.61 -4.25
CA VAL A 166 -21.07 -4.57 -3.45
C VAL A 166 -20.40 -5.93 -3.45
N ALA A 167 -19.94 -6.44 -4.60
CA ALA A 167 -19.19 -7.69 -4.69
C ALA A 167 -17.90 -7.63 -3.87
N GLY A 168 -17.15 -6.52 -3.95
CA GLY A 168 -15.90 -6.31 -3.20
C GLY A 168 -16.11 -6.27 -1.68
N LYS A 169 -17.20 -5.65 -1.20
CA LYS A 169 -17.57 -5.64 0.22
C LYS A 169 -17.88 -7.06 0.72
N ALA A 170 -18.74 -7.80 0.01
CA ALA A 170 -19.11 -9.17 0.34
C ALA A 170 -17.89 -10.12 0.32
N PHE A 171 -16.99 -9.93 -0.64
CA PHE A 171 -15.75 -10.69 -0.73
C PHE A 171 -14.82 -10.43 0.46
N ARG A 172 -14.58 -9.16 0.78
CA ARG A 172 -13.72 -8.76 1.92
C ARG A 172 -14.24 -9.32 3.24
N GLU A 173 -15.53 -9.19 3.49
CA GLU A 173 -16.19 -9.76 4.67
C GLU A 173 -15.99 -11.27 4.75
N ALA A 174 -16.21 -11.98 3.63
CA ALA A 174 -16.09 -13.44 3.60
C ALA A 174 -14.63 -13.92 3.74
N VAL A 175 -13.65 -13.18 3.20
CA VAL A 175 -12.22 -13.53 3.30
C VAL A 175 -11.67 -13.30 4.70
N TYR A 176 -12.02 -12.18 5.34
CA TYR A 176 -11.38 -11.78 6.59
C TYR A 176 -12.20 -12.10 7.85
N GLY A 177 -13.51 -12.38 7.70
CA GLY A 177 -14.38 -12.68 8.84
C GLY A 177 -14.33 -11.58 9.90
N ALA A 178 -14.02 -11.95 11.13
CA ALA A 178 -13.91 -11.02 12.26
C ALA A 178 -12.58 -10.23 12.33
N HIS A 179 -11.62 -10.50 11.44
CA HIS A 179 -10.35 -9.77 11.44
C HIS A 179 -10.57 -8.31 11.03
N PRO A 180 -9.87 -7.33 11.64
CA PRO A 180 -10.04 -5.91 11.33
C PRO A 180 -9.86 -5.51 9.86
N TYR A 181 -9.14 -6.28 9.05
CA TYR A 181 -9.06 -6.05 7.60
C TYR A 181 -10.41 -6.23 6.88
N GLY A 182 -11.36 -6.95 7.50
CA GLY A 182 -12.73 -7.12 7.01
C GLY A 182 -13.68 -5.99 7.40
N LEU A 183 -13.31 -5.14 8.35
CA LEU A 183 -14.16 -4.04 8.81
C LEU A 183 -14.50 -3.10 7.66
N GLN A 184 -15.76 -2.68 7.63
CA GLN A 184 -16.28 -1.78 6.62
C GLN A 184 -16.81 -0.52 7.26
N THR A 185 -16.42 0.62 6.70
CA THR A 185 -17.04 1.90 7.04
C THR A 185 -18.46 1.93 6.49
N THR A 186 -19.42 2.23 7.36
CA THR A 186 -20.84 2.33 7.01
C THR A 186 -21.39 3.65 7.53
N PRO A 187 -22.55 4.14 7.03
CA PRO A 187 -23.23 5.29 7.65
C PRO A 187 -23.51 5.10 9.15
N ALA A 188 -23.79 3.85 9.57
CA ALA A 188 -24.04 3.52 10.97
C ALA A 188 -22.77 3.62 11.84
N THR A 189 -21.62 3.15 11.39
CA THR A 189 -20.34 3.29 12.10
C THR A 189 -19.90 4.75 12.14
N LEU A 190 -20.04 5.49 11.02
CA LEU A 190 -19.73 6.92 10.96
C LEU A 190 -20.59 7.75 11.92
N ALA A 191 -21.88 7.41 12.09
CA ALA A 191 -22.77 8.12 13.01
C ALA A 191 -22.31 8.03 14.48
N ARG A 192 -21.49 7.04 14.84
CA ARG A 192 -20.94 6.85 16.19
C ARG A 192 -19.61 7.55 16.42
N ILE A 193 -18.97 8.04 15.35
CA ILE A 193 -17.68 8.73 15.43
C ILE A 193 -17.89 10.19 15.80
N THR A 194 -17.19 10.64 16.83
CA THR A 194 -17.14 12.03 17.29
C THR A 194 -15.74 12.62 17.09
N THR A 195 -15.63 13.94 17.14
CA THR A 195 -14.31 14.61 17.13
C THR A 195 -13.51 14.31 18.40
N ALA A 196 -14.17 13.96 19.50
CA ALA A 196 -13.52 13.48 20.73
C ALA A 196 -12.85 12.10 20.48
N ASP A 197 -13.53 11.19 19.77
CA ASP A 197 -12.94 9.90 19.39
C ASP A 197 -11.71 10.08 18.49
N MET A 198 -11.76 11.02 17.55
CA MET A 198 -10.63 11.34 16.68
C MET A 198 -9.43 11.85 17.49
N ARG A 199 -9.65 12.77 18.44
CA ARG A 199 -8.58 13.28 19.33
C ARG A 199 -8.00 12.17 20.18
N GLN A 200 -8.83 11.30 20.74
CA GLN A 200 -8.39 10.17 21.55
C GLN A 200 -7.57 9.18 20.71
N PHE A 201 -8.07 8.80 19.54
CA PHE A 201 -7.38 7.91 18.61
C PHE A 201 -6.02 8.46 18.21
N TYR A 202 -5.98 9.77 17.89
CA TYR A 202 -4.76 10.45 17.52
C TYR A 202 -3.73 10.44 18.66
N ALA A 203 -4.15 10.82 19.86
CA ALA A 203 -3.27 10.84 21.04
C ALA A 203 -2.74 9.46 21.44
N GLN A 204 -3.46 8.39 21.11
CA GLN A 204 -3.06 7.01 21.42
C GLN A 204 -2.06 6.43 20.40
N HIS A 205 -2.13 6.86 19.14
CA HIS A 205 -1.41 6.21 18.05
C HIS A 205 -0.30 7.07 17.45
N VAL A 206 -0.44 8.40 17.46
CA VAL A 206 0.47 9.34 16.81
C VAL A 206 1.41 9.92 17.85
N GLU A 207 2.52 9.21 18.10
CA GLU A 207 3.58 9.60 19.03
C GLU A 207 4.94 9.56 18.31
N PRO A 208 5.86 10.51 18.60
CA PRO A 208 7.17 10.56 17.93
C PRO A 208 7.93 9.23 17.93
N CYS A 209 7.92 8.52 19.05
CA CYS A 209 8.64 7.26 19.21
C CYS A 209 8.11 6.10 18.33
N ARG A 210 6.91 6.25 17.76
CA ARG A 210 6.30 5.25 16.85
C ARG A 210 6.43 5.66 15.39
N ALA A 211 6.95 6.86 15.11
CA ALA A 211 7.10 7.35 13.75
C ALA A 211 8.14 6.54 12.98
N LYS A 212 7.79 6.15 11.76
CA LYS A 212 8.72 5.72 10.73
C LYS A 212 8.73 6.79 9.67
N VAL A 213 9.87 7.44 9.50
CA VAL A 213 10.03 8.60 8.61
C VAL A 213 10.92 8.20 7.44
N SER A 214 10.39 8.29 6.25
CA SER A 214 11.12 8.06 5.00
C SER A 214 11.31 9.39 4.29
N VAL A 215 12.52 9.65 3.82
CA VAL A 215 12.91 10.89 3.15
C VAL A 215 13.71 10.57 1.90
N VAL A 216 13.36 11.21 0.79
CA VAL A 216 14.11 11.14 -0.46
C VAL A 216 14.25 12.55 -1.03
N GLY A 217 15.45 12.96 -1.39
CA GLY A 217 15.63 14.24 -2.09
C GLY A 217 16.90 14.98 -1.74
N ASP A 218 16.90 16.26 -2.08
CA ASP A 218 18.04 17.16 -1.97
C ASP A 218 18.21 17.69 -0.53
N VAL A 219 18.57 16.79 0.36
CA VAL A 219 18.86 17.05 1.77
C VAL A 219 19.92 16.10 2.28
N THR A 220 20.78 16.60 3.16
CA THR A 220 21.79 15.79 3.86
C THR A 220 21.18 15.10 5.09
N ARG A 221 21.91 14.11 5.64
CA ARG A 221 21.54 13.46 6.90
C ARG A 221 21.30 14.45 8.05
N ALA A 222 22.19 15.42 8.21
CA ALA A 222 22.08 16.40 9.30
C ALA A 222 20.84 17.30 9.12
N GLN A 223 20.56 17.74 7.90
CA GLN A 223 19.35 18.51 7.59
C GLN A 223 18.09 17.68 7.81
N THR A 224 18.11 16.42 7.40
CA THR A 224 17.00 15.48 7.61
C THR A 224 16.73 15.28 9.10
N ASP A 225 17.75 15.09 9.92
CA ASP A 225 17.59 14.89 11.36
C ASP A 225 16.95 16.11 12.03
N ALA A 226 17.41 17.30 11.70
CA ALA A 226 16.83 18.57 12.17
C ALA A 226 15.38 18.76 11.68
N MET A 227 15.12 18.47 10.40
CA MET A 227 13.79 18.55 9.80
C MET A 227 12.78 17.60 10.47
N VAL A 228 13.15 16.35 10.67
CA VAL A 228 12.28 15.36 11.32
C VAL A 228 12.00 15.77 12.78
N THR A 229 13.00 16.26 13.48
CA THR A 229 12.82 16.82 14.83
C THR A 229 11.79 17.96 14.83
N ALA A 230 11.87 18.89 13.86
CA ALA A 230 10.92 19.99 13.72
C ALA A 230 9.51 19.52 13.35
N LEU A 231 9.37 18.54 12.42
CA LEU A 231 8.08 17.98 12.00
C LEU A 231 7.33 17.32 13.17
N LEU A 232 8.05 16.65 14.08
CA LEU A 232 7.46 15.94 15.21
C LEU A 232 7.41 16.77 16.51
N ALA A 233 7.97 18.00 16.52
CA ALA A 233 8.11 18.81 17.71
C ALA A 233 6.79 19.19 18.40
N ARG A 234 5.68 19.18 17.65
CA ARG A 234 4.36 19.56 18.16
C ARG A 234 3.52 18.40 18.67
N LEU A 235 3.98 17.18 18.45
CA LEU A 235 3.40 16.00 19.09
C LEU A 235 3.81 15.94 20.56
N PRO A 236 3.01 15.29 21.44
CA PRO A 236 3.37 15.13 22.84
C PRO A 236 4.74 14.48 22.98
N GLN A 237 5.68 15.23 23.56
CA GLN A 237 7.05 14.74 23.78
C GLN A 237 7.05 13.84 25.02
N ARG A 238 7.31 12.57 24.83
CA ARG A 238 7.50 11.57 25.89
C ARG A 238 8.89 11.01 25.80
N ASP A 239 9.41 10.55 26.93
CA ASP A 239 10.65 9.78 26.96
C ASP A 239 10.50 8.55 26.05
N ALA A 240 11.40 8.39 25.08
CA ALA A 240 11.43 7.25 24.16
C ALA A 240 11.47 5.90 24.89
N ALA A 241 12.11 5.84 26.06
CA ALA A 241 12.12 4.65 26.92
C ALA A 241 10.73 4.27 27.46
N ARG A 242 9.78 5.19 27.47
CA ARG A 242 8.39 4.96 27.88
C ARG A 242 7.44 4.68 26.71
N CYS A 243 7.98 4.53 25.50
CA CYS A 243 7.19 4.21 24.32
C CYS A 243 6.62 2.78 24.44
N GLN A 244 5.35 2.69 24.78
CA GLN A 244 4.68 1.40 24.90
C GLN A 244 4.31 0.83 23.53
N ALA A 245 4.49 -0.46 23.35
CA ALA A 245 3.97 -1.16 22.16
C ALA A 245 2.44 -1.06 22.14
N LEU A 246 1.89 -0.88 20.96
CA LEU A 246 0.44 -0.96 20.77
C LEU A 246 -0.05 -2.41 20.96
N PRO A 247 -1.29 -2.63 21.40
CA PRO A 247 -1.85 -3.97 21.51
C PRO A 247 -1.69 -4.76 20.21
N ALA A 248 -1.36 -6.04 20.33
CA ALA A 248 -1.25 -6.91 19.16
C ALA A 248 -2.62 -7.09 18.50
N VAL A 249 -2.66 -7.03 17.18
CA VAL A 249 -3.83 -7.43 16.39
C VAL A 249 -3.69 -8.92 16.07
N ALA A 250 -4.77 -9.67 16.24
CA ALA A 250 -4.77 -11.09 15.92
C ALA A 250 -4.47 -11.33 14.42
N GLU A 251 -3.96 -12.52 14.09
CA GLU A 251 -3.69 -12.88 12.71
C GLU A 251 -4.99 -13.23 11.96
N VAL A 252 -4.96 -12.98 10.65
CA VAL A 252 -6.04 -13.43 9.75
C VAL A 252 -6.10 -14.95 9.79
N GLN A 253 -7.29 -15.48 10.04
CA GLN A 253 -7.50 -16.93 10.09
C GLN A 253 -7.64 -17.52 8.68
N ALA A 254 -7.03 -18.67 8.45
CA ALA A 254 -7.23 -19.41 7.21
C ALA A 254 -8.67 -19.91 7.10
N LEU A 255 -9.19 -19.99 5.89
CA LEU A 255 -10.50 -20.58 5.65
C LEU A 255 -10.46 -22.10 5.87
N THR A 256 -11.44 -22.62 6.58
CA THR A 256 -11.57 -24.06 6.88
C THR A 256 -12.46 -24.80 5.87
N ALA A 257 -13.30 -24.06 5.15
CA ALA A 257 -14.23 -24.58 4.14
C ALA A 257 -14.45 -23.53 3.03
N PRO A 258 -14.92 -23.93 1.84
CA PRO A 258 -15.29 -22.98 0.79
C PRO A 258 -16.49 -22.13 1.22
N VAL A 259 -16.48 -20.87 0.81
CA VAL A 259 -17.59 -19.92 1.04
C VAL A 259 -18.09 -19.45 -0.32
N ASN A 260 -19.34 -19.80 -0.66
CA ASN A 260 -19.96 -19.35 -1.88
C ASN A 260 -21.07 -18.34 -1.56
N ARG A 261 -21.02 -17.17 -2.18
CA ARG A 261 -22.04 -16.11 -2.06
C ARG A 261 -22.53 -15.72 -3.44
N SER A 262 -23.81 -15.93 -3.69
CA SER A 262 -24.52 -15.42 -4.87
C SER A 262 -25.37 -14.24 -4.44
N LEU A 263 -25.16 -13.08 -5.09
CA LEU A 263 -25.84 -11.83 -4.78
C LEU A 263 -26.68 -11.40 -5.98
N SER A 264 -27.99 -11.30 -5.76
CA SER A 264 -28.88 -10.71 -6.78
C SER A 264 -28.60 -9.22 -6.89
N PHE A 265 -28.39 -8.77 -8.12
CA PHE A 265 -28.15 -7.36 -8.42
C PHE A 265 -28.50 -7.12 -9.89
N GLU A 266 -29.23 -6.06 -10.18
CA GLU A 266 -29.52 -5.67 -11.57
C GLU A 266 -28.25 -5.10 -12.22
N SER A 267 -27.63 -5.88 -13.08
CA SER A 267 -26.39 -5.51 -13.77
C SER A 267 -26.29 -6.20 -15.11
N ALA A 268 -25.78 -5.48 -16.11
CA ALA A 268 -25.52 -6.03 -17.44
C ALA A 268 -24.38 -7.09 -17.42
N GLN A 269 -23.56 -7.11 -16.38
CA GLN A 269 -22.46 -8.05 -16.21
C GLN A 269 -22.49 -8.67 -14.83
N ALA A 270 -22.16 -9.96 -14.74
CA ALA A 270 -21.86 -10.60 -13.47
C ALA A 270 -20.43 -10.26 -13.02
N HIS A 271 -20.28 -9.92 -11.75
CA HIS A 271 -18.99 -9.68 -11.11
C HIS A 271 -18.60 -10.91 -10.30
N VAL A 272 -17.43 -11.45 -10.59
CA VAL A 272 -16.89 -12.65 -9.92
C VAL A 272 -15.61 -12.29 -9.20
N LEU A 273 -15.55 -12.65 -7.91
CA LEU A 273 -14.34 -12.59 -7.08
C LEU A 273 -14.10 -13.95 -6.45
N ILE A 274 -12.88 -14.49 -6.61
CA ILE A 274 -12.45 -15.77 -6.03
C ILE A 274 -11.18 -15.50 -5.24
N GLY A 275 -11.08 -16.00 -4.00
CA GLY A 275 -9.85 -15.84 -3.23
C GLY A 275 -9.94 -16.28 -1.79
N GLN A 276 -8.88 -15.99 -1.05
CA GLN A 276 -8.70 -16.37 0.34
C GLN A 276 -7.68 -15.46 1.02
N PRO A 277 -7.45 -15.52 2.34
CA PRO A 277 -6.25 -14.95 2.96
C PRO A 277 -4.99 -15.52 2.30
N GLY A 278 -4.06 -14.64 1.93
CA GLY A 278 -2.80 -14.99 1.26
C GLY A 278 -1.62 -15.02 2.23
N TYR A 279 -0.81 -13.96 2.24
CA TYR A 279 0.41 -13.90 3.04
C TYR A 279 0.73 -12.49 3.52
N LYS A 280 1.67 -12.38 4.49
CA LYS A 280 2.18 -11.10 5.01
C LYS A 280 3.27 -10.53 4.09
N ARG A 281 3.45 -9.21 4.08
CA ARG A 281 4.49 -8.58 3.26
C ARG A 281 5.91 -9.10 3.54
N ALA A 282 6.20 -9.44 4.79
CA ALA A 282 7.50 -9.96 5.21
C ALA A 282 7.65 -11.49 5.04
N ASP A 283 6.73 -12.15 4.33
CA ASP A 283 6.79 -13.58 4.11
C ASP A 283 7.99 -13.96 3.20
N PRO A 284 8.75 -15.01 3.53
CA PRO A 284 9.90 -15.44 2.73
C PRO A 284 9.51 -15.89 1.32
N ASP A 285 8.27 -16.33 1.09
CA ASP A 285 7.76 -16.71 -0.23
C ASP A 285 7.40 -15.51 -1.13
N PHE A 286 7.58 -14.27 -0.66
CA PHE A 286 7.16 -13.05 -1.37
C PHE A 286 7.60 -13.02 -2.83
N PHE A 287 8.88 -13.29 -3.12
CA PHE A 287 9.40 -13.23 -4.49
C PHE A 287 8.83 -14.35 -5.37
N ALA A 288 8.75 -15.57 -4.86
CA ALA A 288 8.16 -16.71 -5.60
C ALA A 288 6.68 -16.46 -5.90
N LEU A 289 5.92 -15.92 -4.93
CA LEU A 289 4.50 -15.56 -5.12
C LEU A 289 4.33 -14.38 -6.08
N THR A 290 5.24 -13.41 -6.07
CA THR A 290 5.23 -12.28 -7.00
C THR A 290 5.44 -12.73 -8.45
N VAL A 291 6.47 -13.54 -8.69
CA VAL A 291 6.77 -14.08 -10.04
C VAL A 291 5.66 -15.02 -10.50
N GLY A 292 5.21 -15.93 -9.62
CA GLY A 292 4.14 -16.87 -9.95
C GLY A 292 2.81 -16.16 -10.25
N ASN A 293 2.47 -15.11 -9.50
CA ASN A 293 1.25 -14.35 -9.78
C ASN A 293 1.34 -13.61 -11.12
N TYR A 294 2.51 -13.13 -11.52
CA TYR A 294 2.69 -12.55 -12.86
C TYR A 294 2.24 -13.54 -13.95
N THR A 295 2.68 -14.79 -13.86
CA THR A 295 2.30 -15.86 -14.79
C THR A 295 0.82 -16.23 -14.68
N LEU A 296 0.26 -16.27 -13.45
CA LEU A 296 -1.12 -16.71 -13.25
C LEU A 296 -2.12 -15.70 -13.79
N GLY A 297 -2.05 -14.43 -13.37
CA GLY A 297 -3.05 -13.41 -13.73
C GLY A 297 -2.56 -11.96 -13.61
N GLY A 298 -1.34 -11.73 -13.08
CA GLY A 298 -0.79 -10.38 -12.90
C GLY A 298 -0.08 -9.82 -14.13
N GLY A 299 0.29 -10.65 -15.09
CA GLY A 299 1.03 -10.28 -16.31
C GLY A 299 0.15 -9.79 -17.47
N GLY A 300 -1.12 -9.50 -17.22
CA GLY A 300 -2.04 -9.03 -18.26
C GLY A 300 -2.24 -10.07 -19.38
N PHE A 301 -2.04 -9.67 -20.62
CA PHE A 301 -2.31 -10.51 -21.80
C PHE A 301 -1.48 -11.81 -21.90
N VAL A 302 -0.34 -11.87 -21.23
CA VAL A 302 0.52 -13.07 -21.25
C VAL A 302 0.23 -14.03 -20.11
N SER A 303 -0.76 -13.74 -19.27
CA SER A 303 -1.10 -14.59 -18.13
C SER A 303 -2.01 -15.75 -18.50
N ARG A 304 -1.92 -16.85 -17.71
CA ARG A 304 -2.75 -18.04 -17.93
C ARG A 304 -4.26 -17.75 -17.82
N LEU A 305 -4.66 -16.93 -16.84
CA LEU A 305 -6.06 -16.57 -16.70
C LEU A 305 -6.58 -15.84 -17.95
N THR A 306 -5.83 -14.88 -18.47
CA THR A 306 -6.22 -14.17 -19.70
C THR A 306 -6.30 -15.14 -20.89
N THR A 307 -5.30 -15.97 -21.09
CA THR A 307 -5.29 -16.96 -22.17
C THR A 307 -6.47 -17.92 -22.09
N GLU A 308 -6.75 -18.48 -20.90
CA GLU A 308 -7.76 -19.54 -20.78
C GLU A 308 -9.19 -19.00 -20.67
N VAL A 309 -9.42 -17.88 -19.98
CA VAL A 309 -10.78 -17.34 -19.75
C VAL A 309 -11.20 -16.40 -20.88
N ARG A 310 -10.28 -15.53 -21.32
CA ARG A 310 -10.57 -14.51 -22.33
C ARG A 310 -10.29 -15.00 -23.75
N GLU A 311 -9.04 -15.36 -24.08
CA GLU A 311 -8.65 -15.60 -25.47
C GLU A 311 -9.25 -16.87 -26.03
N LYS A 312 -9.16 -17.99 -25.30
CA LYS A 312 -9.65 -19.28 -25.79
C LYS A 312 -11.17 -19.44 -25.70
N ARG A 313 -11.83 -18.75 -24.74
CA ARG A 313 -13.27 -19.00 -24.46
C ARG A 313 -14.15 -17.78 -24.59
N GLY A 314 -13.58 -16.57 -24.70
CA GLY A 314 -14.36 -15.33 -24.84
C GLY A 314 -15.29 -15.02 -23.65
N LEU A 315 -15.00 -15.58 -22.45
CA LEU A 315 -15.90 -15.46 -21.30
C LEU A 315 -15.81 -14.11 -20.60
N THR A 316 -14.75 -13.34 -20.81
CA THR A 316 -14.53 -12.04 -20.17
C THR A 316 -13.74 -11.11 -21.06
N TYR A 317 -13.90 -9.81 -20.84
CA TYR A 317 -13.00 -8.80 -21.40
C TYR A 317 -11.72 -8.66 -20.58
N SER A 318 -11.81 -8.81 -19.24
CA SER A 318 -10.67 -8.68 -18.33
C SER A 318 -10.77 -9.72 -17.22
N VAL A 319 -9.65 -10.39 -16.97
CA VAL A 319 -9.45 -11.28 -15.83
C VAL A 319 -8.04 -11.05 -15.28
N TYR A 320 -7.92 -11.06 -13.96
CA TYR A 320 -6.66 -10.79 -13.28
C TYR A 320 -6.55 -11.57 -11.98
N SER A 321 -5.33 -11.71 -11.46
CA SER A 321 -5.08 -12.11 -10.08
C SER A 321 -4.03 -11.22 -9.42
N PHE A 322 -4.14 -11.06 -8.11
CA PHE A 322 -3.16 -10.33 -7.30
C PHE A 322 -3.18 -10.79 -5.85
N PHE A 323 -2.08 -10.52 -5.16
CA PHE A 323 -1.96 -10.57 -3.72
C PHE A 323 -1.91 -9.15 -3.15
N SER A 324 -2.49 -8.94 -1.98
CA SER A 324 -2.45 -7.65 -1.25
C SER A 324 -1.78 -7.80 0.11
N PRO A 325 -0.49 -8.19 0.18
CA PRO A 325 0.17 -8.47 1.45
C PRO A 325 0.32 -7.20 2.29
N GLY A 326 -0.06 -7.30 3.58
CA GLY A 326 0.09 -6.25 4.59
C GLY A 326 0.93 -6.72 5.78
N LEU A 327 0.77 -6.07 6.93
CA LEU A 327 1.36 -6.56 8.19
C LEU A 327 0.76 -7.90 8.60
N HIS A 328 -0.51 -8.15 8.27
CA HIS A 328 -1.17 -9.43 8.36
C HIS A 328 -1.39 -10.04 6.97
N ALA A 329 -1.85 -11.29 6.91
CA ALA A 329 -2.11 -11.96 5.64
C ALA A 329 -3.19 -11.20 4.85
N GLY A 330 -2.77 -10.49 3.82
CA GLY A 330 -3.69 -9.85 2.88
C GLY A 330 -4.27 -10.85 1.89
N ALA A 331 -5.36 -10.49 1.21
CA ALA A 331 -6.05 -11.42 0.32
C ALA A 331 -5.24 -11.77 -0.95
N PHE A 332 -5.36 -13.02 -1.38
CA PHE A 332 -5.24 -13.40 -2.78
C PHE A 332 -6.61 -13.23 -3.44
N THR A 333 -6.65 -12.64 -4.61
CA THR A 333 -7.89 -12.38 -5.34
C THR A 333 -7.74 -12.68 -6.83
N ILE A 334 -8.68 -13.43 -7.39
CA ILE A 334 -8.97 -13.47 -8.82
C ILE A 334 -10.23 -12.64 -9.04
N GLY A 335 -10.22 -11.73 -10.00
CA GLY A 335 -11.37 -10.92 -10.36
C GLY A 335 -11.64 -10.99 -11.85
N LEU A 336 -12.93 -11.06 -12.23
CA LEU A 336 -13.39 -10.97 -13.62
C LEU A 336 -14.82 -10.45 -13.69
N GLN A 337 -15.20 -10.00 -14.88
CA GLN A 337 -16.56 -9.63 -15.22
C GLN A 337 -16.95 -10.43 -16.46
N THR A 338 -18.19 -10.94 -16.47
CA THR A 338 -18.69 -11.78 -17.56
C THR A 338 -20.18 -11.56 -17.79
N ARG A 339 -20.73 -12.12 -18.84
CA ARG A 339 -22.19 -12.16 -19.01
C ARG A 339 -22.85 -12.98 -17.89
N PRO A 340 -24.04 -12.60 -17.40
CA PRO A 340 -24.73 -13.33 -16.34
C PRO A 340 -24.89 -14.82 -16.61
N ASP A 341 -25.28 -15.19 -17.84
CA ASP A 341 -25.47 -16.57 -18.30
C ASP A 341 -24.18 -17.40 -18.40
N GLN A 342 -23.02 -16.75 -18.40
CA GLN A 342 -21.69 -17.39 -18.47
C GLN A 342 -20.93 -17.40 -17.13
N ALA A 343 -21.51 -16.83 -16.07
CA ALA A 343 -20.81 -16.67 -14.80
C ALA A 343 -20.34 -18.01 -14.19
N ALA A 344 -21.19 -19.03 -14.20
CA ALA A 344 -20.84 -20.35 -13.69
C ALA A 344 -19.65 -20.97 -14.44
N GLN A 345 -19.67 -20.90 -15.77
CA GLN A 345 -18.58 -21.39 -16.62
C GLN A 345 -17.28 -20.61 -16.37
N ALA A 346 -17.36 -19.28 -16.25
CA ALA A 346 -16.19 -18.44 -15.99
C ALA A 346 -15.54 -18.76 -14.63
N VAL A 347 -16.35 -18.98 -13.58
CA VAL A 347 -15.89 -19.43 -12.26
C VAL A 347 -15.19 -20.79 -12.35
N GLU A 348 -15.80 -21.77 -13.02
CA GLU A 348 -15.23 -23.11 -13.19
C GLU A 348 -13.87 -23.07 -13.89
N VAL A 349 -13.78 -22.34 -15.02
CA VAL A 349 -12.53 -22.21 -15.77
C VAL A 349 -11.46 -21.51 -14.93
N ALA A 350 -11.78 -20.40 -14.25
CA ALA A 350 -10.82 -19.67 -13.44
C ALA A 350 -10.30 -20.55 -12.27
N ARG A 351 -11.18 -21.30 -11.60
CA ARG A 351 -10.77 -22.23 -10.54
C ARG A 351 -9.92 -23.39 -11.05
N THR A 352 -10.24 -23.93 -12.23
CA THR A 352 -9.44 -24.98 -12.88
C THR A 352 -8.05 -24.49 -13.22
N VAL A 353 -7.93 -23.28 -13.79
CA VAL A 353 -6.63 -22.65 -14.09
C VAL A 353 -5.81 -22.46 -12.82
N LEU A 354 -6.43 -21.97 -11.75
CA LEU A 354 -5.78 -21.78 -10.46
C LEU A 354 -5.30 -23.11 -9.87
N ALA A 355 -6.20 -24.11 -9.78
CA ALA A 355 -5.87 -25.42 -9.22
C ALA A 355 -4.71 -26.09 -9.99
N LYS A 356 -4.75 -26.01 -11.32
CA LYS A 356 -3.66 -26.51 -12.17
C LYS A 356 -2.35 -25.75 -11.91
N PHE A 357 -2.40 -24.43 -11.77
CA PHE A 357 -1.21 -23.62 -11.48
C PHE A 357 -0.61 -23.96 -10.10
N VAL A 358 -1.44 -24.14 -9.08
CA VAL A 358 -0.98 -24.57 -7.75
C VAL A 358 -0.35 -25.96 -7.77
N ALA A 359 -0.92 -26.89 -8.54
CA ALA A 359 -0.42 -28.26 -8.66
C ALA A 359 0.86 -28.40 -9.48
N GLU A 360 1.00 -27.63 -10.57
CA GLU A 360 2.06 -27.82 -11.56
C GLU A 360 3.14 -26.73 -11.50
N GLY A 361 2.80 -25.49 -11.11
CA GLY A 361 3.65 -24.32 -11.23
C GLY A 361 3.70 -23.77 -12.67
N PRO A 362 4.56 -22.77 -12.94
CA PRO A 362 4.81 -22.26 -14.29
C PRO A 362 5.70 -23.21 -15.08
N THR A 363 5.62 -23.11 -16.40
CA THR A 363 6.65 -23.67 -17.31
C THR A 363 7.92 -22.81 -17.27
N GLU A 364 9.05 -23.36 -17.71
CA GLU A 364 10.31 -22.60 -17.79
C GLU A 364 10.20 -21.39 -18.75
N ALA A 365 9.44 -21.50 -19.82
CA ALA A 365 9.20 -20.39 -20.74
C ALA A 365 8.39 -19.25 -20.09
N GLU A 366 7.34 -19.59 -19.36
CA GLU A 366 6.55 -18.60 -18.58
C GLU A 366 7.38 -17.96 -17.48
N LEU A 367 8.17 -18.74 -16.76
CA LEU A 367 9.08 -18.25 -15.72
C LEU A 367 10.09 -17.26 -16.30
N LYS A 368 10.71 -17.62 -17.43
CA LYS A 368 11.67 -16.73 -18.11
C LYS A 368 11.00 -15.42 -18.50
N ALA A 369 9.84 -15.47 -19.16
CA ALA A 369 9.12 -14.28 -19.60
C ALA A 369 8.70 -13.37 -18.41
N ALA A 370 8.25 -13.96 -17.30
CA ALA A 370 7.92 -13.24 -16.09
C ALA A 370 9.13 -12.53 -15.49
N LYS A 371 10.28 -13.22 -15.39
CA LYS A 371 11.54 -12.62 -14.90
C LYS A 371 12.02 -11.51 -15.81
N ASP A 372 12.08 -11.73 -17.12
CA ASP A 372 12.53 -10.74 -18.09
C ASP A 372 11.71 -9.43 -17.96
N ASN A 373 10.41 -9.54 -17.80
CA ASN A 373 9.54 -8.35 -17.61
C ASN A 373 9.76 -7.67 -16.27
N LEU A 374 9.75 -8.43 -15.16
CA LEU A 374 9.87 -7.89 -13.81
C LEU A 374 11.24 -7.26 -13.57
N VAL A 375 12.32 -7.90 -14.01
CA VAL A 375 13.70 -7.41 -13.90
C VAL A 375 13.92 -6.23 -14.83
N GLY A 376 13.50 -6.34 -16.11
CA GLY A 376 13.64 -5.25 -17.08
C GLY A 376 12.84 -4.00 -16.72
N GLY A 377 11.69 -4.18 -16.05
CA GLY A 377 10.84 -3.08 -15.56
C GLY A 377 11.28 -2.46 -14.22
N PHE A 378 12.31 -3.02 -13.55
CA PHE A 378 12.67 -2.58 -12.21
C PHE A 378 13.10 -1.10 -12.12
N ALA A 379 13.90 -0.63 -13.08
CA ALA A 379 14.34 0.77 -13.12
C ALA A 379 13.17 1.76 -13.12
N LEU A 380 12.05 1.41 -13.76
CA LEU A 380 10.84 2.25 -13.78
C LEU A 380 10.10 2.31 -12.44
N ARG A 381 10.48 1.48 -11.46
CA ARG A 381 9.90 1.49 -10.11
C ARG A 381 10.62 2.42 -9.15
N ILE A 382 11.78 2.96 -9.54
CA ILE A 382 12.65 3.79 -8.71
C ILE A 382 13.16 5.02 -9.47
N ASP A 383 12.53 5.41 -10.58
CA ASP A 383 12.98 6.44 -11.51
C ASP A 383 12.64 7.89 -11.07
N SER A 384 12.00 8.05 -9.91
CA SER A 384 11.65 9.37 -9.37
C SER A 384 11.67 9.35 -7.83
N ASN A 385 11.83 10.53 -7.21
CA ASN A 385 11.82 10.67 -5.76
C ASN A 385 10.51 10.08 -5.15
N ALA A 386 9.36 10.30 -5.78
CA ALA A 386 8.09 9.78 -5.31
C ALA A 386 8.05 8.24 -5.29
N LYS A 387 8.46 7.59 -6.38
CA LYS A 387 8.49 6.12 -6.46
C LYS A 387 9.55 5.53 -5.53
N LEU A 388 10.70 6.20 -5.40
CA LEU A 388 11.73 5.79 -4.47
C LEU A 388 11.25 5.93 -3.03
N LEU A 389 10.57 7.04 -2.67
CA LEU A 389 9.96 7.23 -1.36
C LEU A 389 8.93 6.13 -1.02
N GLU A 390 8.07 5.75 -1.97
CA GLU A 390 7.11 4.66 -1.79
C GLU A 390 7.81 3.35 -1.43
N ASN A 391 8.89 3.01 -2.16
CA ASN A 391 9.69 1.83 -1.87
C ASN A 391 10.36 1.89 -0.51
N ILE A 392 10.98 3.01 -0.14
CA ILE A 392 11.67 3.19 1.14
C ILE A 392 10.66 3.14 2.29
N SER A 393 9.51 3.79 2.15
CA SER A 393 8.41 3.72 3.11
C SER A 393 7.93 2.27 3.31
N ASN A 394 7.83 1.49 2.21
CA ASN A 394 7.48 0.07 2.30
C ASN A 394 8.56 -0.76 3.01
N ILE A 395 9.86 -0.48 2.73
CA ILE A 395 11.00 -1.10 3.43
C ILE A 395 10.94 -0.77 4.93
N ALA A 396 10.80 0.50 5.26
CA ALA A 396 10.71 0.98 6.64
C ALA A 396 9.52 0.37 7.38
N TRP A 397 8.34 0.39 6.73
CA TRP A 397 7.10 -0.10 7.33
C TRP A 397 7.15 -1.58 7.67
N ASN A 398 7.65 -2.39 6.75
CA ASN A 398 7.70 -3.85 6.89
C ASN A 398 9.01 -4.37 7.48
N ASN A 399 9.91 -3.49 7.93
CA ASN A 399 11.24 -3.83 8.46
C ASN A 399 12.03 -4.74 7.49
N LEU A 400 11.98 -4.44 6.19
CA LEU A 400 12.74 -5.17 5.17
C LEU A 400 14.23 -4.77 5.26
N PRO A 401 15.16 -5.59 4.71
CA PRO A 401 16.58 -5.26 4.66
C PRO A 401 16.82 -3.91 3.94
N LEU A 402 17.83 -3.15 4.38
CA LEU A 402 18.13 -1.84 3.78
C LEU A 402 18.68 -1.96 2.34
N ASP A 403 19.27 -3.09 2.00
CA ASP A 403 19.75 -3.45 0.65
C ASP A 403 18.65 -4.09 -0.23
N TYR A 404 17.39 -4.00 0.20
CA TYR A 404 16.27 -4.65 -0.49
C TYR A 404 16.16 -4.25 -1.97
N LEU A 405 16.35 -2.97 -2.29
CA LEU A 405 16.29 -2.49 -3.67
C LEU A 405 17.51 -2.96 -4.48
N ASP A 406 18.70 -2.98 -3.88
CA ASP A 406 19.93 -3.41 -4.55
C ASP A 406 19.90 -4.92 -4.86
N THR A 407 19.26 -5.71 -4.02
CA THR A 407 19.18 -7.17 -4.16
C THR A 407 17.92 -7.66 -4.87
N TRP A 408 16.94 -6.78 -5.14
CA TRP A 408 15.61 -7.16 -5.61
C TRP A 408 15.63 -7.96 -6.92
N THR A 409 16.35 -7.49 -7.93
CA THR A 409 16.48 -8.20 -9.22
C THR A 409 17.18 -9.53 -9.07
N ALA A 410 18.26 -9.58 -8.30
CA ALA A 410 19.00 -10.82 -8.03
C ALA A 410 18.15 -11.84 -7.23
N GLN A 411 17.26 -11.39 -6.35
CA GLN A 411 16.30 -12.29 -5.67
C GLN A 411 15.29 -12.89 -6.65
N LEU A 412 14.76 -12.09 -7.59
CA LEU A 412 13.87 -12.59 -8.62
C LEU A 412 14.56 -13.60 -9.55
N GLU A 413 15.80 -13.32 -9.95
CA GLU A 413 16.56 -14.20 -10.83
C GLU A 413 16.83 -15.59 -10.24
N LYS A 414 16.95 -15.68 -8.92
CA LYS A 414 17.15 -16.96 -8.21
C LYS A 414 15.90 -17.84 -8.16
N ILE A 415 14.70 -17.28 -8.31
CA ILE A 415 13.45 -18.04 -8.18
C ILE A 415 13.35 -19.10 -9.29
N THR A 416 13.04 -20.32 -8.91
CA THR A 416 12.82 -21.45 -9.84
C THR A 416 11.33 -21.77 -9.98
N ALA A 417 10.96 -22.52 -11.00
CA ALA A 417 9.60 -23.04 -11.16
C ALA A 417 9.18 -23.92 -9.96
N ALA A 418 10.12 -24.67 -9.39
CA ALA A 418 9.91 -25.47 -8.19
C ALA A 418 9.61 -24.62 -6.96
N ASP A 419 10.31 -23.48 -6.77
CA ASP A 419 10.05 -22.53 -5.67
C ASP A 419 8.65 -21.96 -5.78
N ILE A 420 8.23 -21.55 -6.99
CA ILE A 420 6.89 -21.00 -7.24
C ILE A 420 5.83 -22.06 -6.92
N LYS A 421 5.97 -23.28 -7.46
CA LYS A 421 5.06 -24.38 -7.19
C LYS A 421 4.94 -24.63 -5.68
N ALA A 422 6.06 -24.73 -4.98
CA ALA A 422 6.10 -24.98 -3.55
C ALA A 422 5.45 -23.82 -2.75
N ALA A 423 5.73 -22.56 -3.11
CA ALA A 423 5.14 -21.38 -2.47
C ALA A 423 3.62 -21.33 -2.67
N PHE A 424 3.14 -21.53 -3.90
CA PHE A 424 1.71 -21.54 -4.19
C PHE A 424 0.99 -22.67 -3.48
N SER A 425 1.56 -23.89 -3.43
CA SER A 425 0.99 -25.02 -2.70
C SER A 425 0.92 -24.79 -1.18
N ARG A 426 1.89 -24.06 -0.60
CA ARG A 426 1.86 -23.70 0.83
C ARG A 426 0.82 -22.63 1.15
N LYS A 427 0.63 -21.67 0.26
CA LYS A 427 -0.15 -20.47 0.54
C LYS A 427 -1.58 -20.51 0.02
N LEU A 428 -1.88 -21.27 -1.01
CA LEU A 428 -3.21 -21.30 -1.63
C LEU A 428 -3.85 -22.69 -1.53
N GLN A 429 -5.14 -22.67 -1.20
CA GLN A 429 -6.00 -23.86 -1.06
C GLN A 429 -7.23 -23.66 -1.95
N PRO A 430 -7.15 -23.98 -3.26
CA PRO A 430 -8.21 -23.70 -4.23
C PRO A 430 -9.59 -24.25 -3.84
N GLU A 431 -9.60 -25.36 -3.09
CA GLU A 431 -10.82 -26.02 -2.62
C GLU A 431 -11.53 -25.27 -1.47
N ARG A 432 -10.85 -24.34 -0.78
CA ARG A 432 -11.38 -23.62 0.39
C ARG A 432 -11.61 -22.14 0.18
N MET A 433 -11.58 -21.68 -1.07
CA MET A 433 -11.69 -20.25 -1.37
C MET A 433 -13.11 -19.71 -1.22
N VAL A 434 -13.18 -18.42 -0.93
CA VAL A 434 -14.39 -17.62 -1.13
C VAL A 434 -14.64 -17.49 -2.62
N THR A 435 -15.89 -17.64 -3.03
CA THR A 435 -16.38 -17.27 -4.36
C THR A 435 -17.59 -16.37 -4.19
N VAL A 436 -17.48 -15.12 -4.66
CA VAL A 436 -18.61 -14.19 -4.73
C VAL A 436 -18.98 -14.01 -6.18
N VAL A 437 -20.27 -14.21 -6.49
CA VAL A 437 -20.85 -13.92 -7.80
C VAL A 437 -22.00 -12.95 -7.58
N LEU A 438 -21.95 -11.81 -8.24
CA LEU A 438 -22.99 -10.79 -8.15
C LEU A 438 -23.52 -10.49 -9.55
N GLY A 439 -24.86 -10.42 -9.72
CA GLY A 439 -25.49 -10.07 -10.99
C GLY A 439 -25.64 -11.24 -11.96
N ALA A 440 -25.27 -12.47 -11.60
CA ALA A 440 -25.79 -13.66 -12.26
C ALA A 440 -27.24 -13.83 -11.85
N GLY A 441 -28.14 -14.07 -12.80
CA GLY A 441 -29.53 -14.40 -12.50
C GLY A 441 -29.62 -15.61 -11.55
N PRO A 442 -30.81 -15.86 -10.96
CA PRO A 442 -31.03 -16.99 -10.08
C PRO A 442 -30.72 -18.32 -10.76
#